data_669a962137d7b8d218094af7e31f44f0
#
_entry.id   669a962137d7b8d218094af7e31f44f0
#
_cell.length_a   1.000
_cell.length_b   1.000
_cell.length_c   1.000
_cell.angle_alpha   90.00
_cell.angle_beta   90.00
_cell.angle_gamma   90.00
#
_symmetry.space_group_name_H-M   'P 1'
#
loop_
_entity.id
_entity.type
_entity.pdbx_description
1 polymer ?
#
loop_
_entity_poly.entity_id
_entity_poly.type
_entity_poly.pdbx_seq_one_letter_code
_entity_poly.pdbx_strand_id
1 'polypeptide(L)'
;MVSKLDTAWDLFLEGKTSEAKQLVEQDFSIDTCTDFSLLNLMGYLLLAEKDYASCTHIFEKYILLAQQNEDKEHEHIGLHQLAMIYRDQGDFHKALKLIEDEEKIIEEHFRNDNLKKAINNYEQGYVRFKLNNLDEALLFMNLSLEQSLETDDVISQACSYRGLGEIYLALKDTELSNRHFKRAIELFESVGEFEGVKEIEELAP
;
A
#
# COMPACT_ATOMS: atom_id res chain seq x y z
N MET A 1 -8.42 -30.12 3.48
CA MET A 1 -8.93 -29.68 2.15
C MET A 1 -8.64 -28.20 2.07
N VAL A 2 -7.94 -27.77 1.03
CA VAL A 2 -7.72 -26.34 0.75
C VAL A 2 -9.09 -25.72 0.45
N SER A 3 -9.37 -24.56 1.01
CA SER A 3 -10.66 -23.90 0.76
C SER A 3 -10.71 -23.33 -0.67
N LYS A 4 -11.90 -23.06 -1.17
CA LYS A 4 -12.11 -22.40 -2.47
C LYS A 4 -11.46 -21.00 -2.46
N LEU A 5 -11.52 -20.31 -1.34
CA LEU A 5 -10.93 -18.98 -1.15
C LEU A 5 -9.40 -19.04 -1.15
N ASP A 6 -8.79 -20.03 -0.47
CA ASP A 6 -7.32 -20.19 -0.50
C ASP A 6 -6.83 -20.46 -1.94
N THR A 7 -7.56 -21.33 -2.69
CA THR A 7 -7.22 -21.59 -4.09
C THR A 7 -7.34 -20.32 -4.95
N ALA A 8 -8.32 -19.47 -4.68
CA ALA A 8 -8.50 -18.21 -5.41
C ALA A 8 -7.37 -17.21 -5.09
N TRP A 9 -6.91 -17.17 -3.84
CA TRP A 9 -5.73 -16.39 -3.47
C TRP A 9 -4.46 -16.90 -4.16
N ASP A 10 -4.24 -18.21 -4.20
CA ASP A 10 -3.08 -18.80 -4.90
C ASP A 10 -3.09 -18.42 -6.38
N LEU A 11 -4.24 -18.53 -7.04
CA LEU A 11 -4.41 -18.12 -8.44
C LEU A 11 -4.14 -16.62 -8.66
N PHE A 12 -4.62 -15.78 -7.75
CA PHE A 12 -4.36 -14.34 -7.81
C PHE A 12 -2.86 -14.02 -7.70
N LEU A 13 -2.17 -14.65 -6.74
CA LEU A 13 -0.72 -14.50 -6.54
C LEU A 13 0.11 -15.03 -7.72
N GLU A 14 -0.40 -16.02 -8.46
CA GLU A 14 0.17 -16.50 -9.71
C GLU A 14 -0.11 -15.60 -10.93
N GLY A 15 -0.82 -14.47 -10.73
CA GLY A 15 -1.23 -13.56 -11.80
C GLY A 15 -2.43 -14.04 -12.63
N LYS A 16 -3.09 -15.14 -12.24
CA LYS A 16 -4.26 -15.72 -12.90
C LYS A 16 -5.55 -15.07 -12.41
N THR A 17 -5.64 -13.74 -12.51
CA THR A 17 -6.73 -12.93 -11.93
C THR A 17 -8.12 -13.35 -12.42
N SER A 18 -8.25 -13.66 -13.73
CA SER A 18 -9.55 -14.10 -14.30
C SER A 18 -10.02 -15.43 -13.73
N GLU A 19 -9.11 -16.39 -13.53
CA GLU A 19 -9.46 -17.71 -12.96
C GLU A 19 -9.81 -17.56 -11.47
N ALA A 20 -9.05 -16.76 -10.71
CA ALA A 20 -9.34 -16.44 -9.33
C ALA A 20 -10.76 -15.83 -9.18
N LYS A 21 -11.08 -14.85 -10.03
CA LYS A 21 -12.40 -14.20 -10.02
C LYS A 21 -13.53 -15.18 -10.30
N GLN A 22 -13.43 -15.98 -11.36
CA GLN A 22 -14.45 -16.98 -11.70
C GLN A 22 -14.74 -17.96 -10.58
N LEU A 23 -13.69 -18.28 -9.77
CA LEU A 23 -13.81 -19.22 -8.67
C LEU A 23 -14.67 -18.69 -7.53
N VAL A 24 -14.64 -17.40 -7.23
CA VAL A 24 -15.32 -16.81 -6.06
C VAL A 24 -16.53 -15.95 -6.40
N GLU A 25 -16.63 -15.41 -7.61
CA GLU A 25 -17.67 -14.44 -8.01
C GLU A 25 -19.09 -14.98 -7.86
N GLN A 26 -19.32 -16.26 -8.12
CA GLN A 26 -20.66 -16.86 -8.04
C GLN A 26 -21.22 -16.92 -6.61
N ASP A 27 -20.31 -16.99 -5.62
CA ASP A 27 -20.65 -17.08 -4.20
C ASP A 27 -20.54 -15.72 -3.50
N PHE A 28 -20.09 -14.68 -4.23
CA PHE A 28 -19.86 -13.36 -3.68
C PHE A 28 -21.09 -12.47 -3.81
N SER A 29 -21.48 -11.85 -2.71
CA SER A 29 -22.43 -10.74 -2.70
C SER A 29 -21.94 -9.70 -1.69
N ILE A 30 -21.68 -8.49 -2.16
CA ILE A 30 -21.16 -7.42 -1.31
C ILE A 30 -22.09 -7.12 -0.13
N ASP A 31 -23.41 -7.18 -0.35
CA ASP A 31 -24.39 -6.83 0.69
C ASP A 31 -24.35 -7.79 1.88
N THR A 32 -24.07 -9.07 1.62
CA THR A 32 -24.12 -10.14 2.63
C THR A 32 -22.76 -10.66 3.05
N CYS A 33 -21.68 -10.29 2.35
CA CYS A 33 -20.33 -10.75 2.69
C CYS A 33 -19.87 -10.16 4.02
N THR A 34 -19.40 -11.03 4.91
CA THR A 34 -18.79 -10.68 6.21
C THR A 34 -17.39 -11.28 6.37
N ASP A 35 -16.85 -11.87 5.31
CA ASP A 35 -15.50 -12.44 5.28
C ASP A 35 -14.50 -11.39 4.75
N PHE A 36 -13.62 -10.93 5.62
CA PHE A 36 -12.61 -9.92 5.28
C PHE A 36 -11.64 -10.39 4.20
N SER A 37 -11.25 -11.68 4.22
CA SER A 37 -10.34 -12.23 3.22
C SER A 37 -10.98 -12.26 1.82
N LEU A 38 -12.26 -12.61 1.75
CA LEU A 38 -13.01 -12.60 0.49
C LEU A 38 -13.23 -11.17 -0.03
N LEU A 39 -13.61 -10.22 0.86
CA LEU A 39 -13.73 -8.80 0.50
C LEU A 39 -12.40 -8.26 -0.04
N ASN A 40 -11.30 -8.57 0.63
CA ASN A 40 -9.96 -8.11 0.23
C ASN A 40 -9.56 -8.69 -1.14
N LEU A 41 -9.76 -10.00 -1.36
CA LEU A 41 -9.50 -10.63 -2.65
C LEU A 41 -10.33 -9.99 -3.77
N MET A 42 -11.64 -9.80 -3.54
CA MET A 42 -12.51 -9.16 -4.54
C MET A 42 -12.07 -7.71 -4.83
N GLY A 43 -11.63 -6.97 -3.82
CA GLY A 43 -11.05 -5.64 -3.98
C GLY A 43 -9.84 -5.66 -4.91
N TYR A 44 -8.88 -6.55 -4.69
CA TYR A 44 -7.69 -6.68 -5.55
C TYR A 44 -8.02 -7.14 -6.97
N LEU A 45 -8.96 -8.07 -7.14
CA LEU A 45 -9.40 -8.52 -8.45
C LEU A 45 -10.02 -7.38 -9.27
N LEU A 46 -10.84 -6.54 -8.63
CA LEU A 46 -11.44 -5.36 -9.27
C LEU A 46 -10.40 -4.26 -9.54
N LEU A 47 -9.41 -4.11 -8.65
CA LEU A 47 -8.31 -3.18 -8.85
C LEU A 47 -7.47 -3.56 -10.07
N ALA A 48 -7.19 -4.86 -10.25
CA ALA A 48 -6.48 -5.37 -11.43
C ALA A 48 -7.25 -5.11 -12.75
N GLU A 49 -8.59 -5.07 -12.69
CA GLU A 49 -9.47 -4.67 -13.80
C GLU A 49 -9.62 -3.14 -13.95
N LYS A 50 -9.05 -2.36 -13.03
CA LYS A 50 -9.21 -0.91 -12.92
C LYS A 50 -10.66 -0.46 -12.71
N ASP A 51 -11.51 -1.35 -12.18
CA ASP A 51 -12.87 -0.98 -11.74
C ASP A 51 -12.81 -0.31 -10.36
N TYR A 52 -12.32 0.92 -10.37
CA TYR A 52 -12.15 1.69 -9.14
C TYR A 52 -13.46 1.96 -8.40
N ALA A 53 -14.57 2.08 -9.12
CA ALA A 53 -15.87 2.36 -8.49
C ALA A 53 -16.33 1.17 -7.64
N SER A 54 -16.30 -0.04 -8.20
CA SER A 54 -16.65 -1.26 -7.46
C SER A 54 -15.64 -1.56 -6.36
N CYS A 55 -14.35 -1.33 -6.62
CA CYS A 55 -13.28 -1.50 -5.64
C CYS A 55 -13.48 -0.57 -4.42
N THR A 56 -13.77 0.71 -4.65
CA THR A 56 -14.11 1.67 -3.59
C THR A 56 -15.26 1.16 -2.72
N HIS A 57 -16.35 0.70 -3.34
CA HIS A 57 -17.51 0.19 -2.62
C HIS A 57 -17.19 -1.04 -1.75
N ILE A 58 -16.31 -1.93 -2.24
CA ILE A 58 -15.83 -3.09 -1.46
C ILE A 58 -15.09 -2.62 -0.20
N PHE A 59 -14.14 -1.68 -0.33
CA PHE A 59 -13.35 -1.26 0.84
C PHE A 59 -14.14 -0.35 1.78
N GLU A 60 -15.12 0.42 1.30
CA GLU A 60 -16.09 1.09 2.19
C GLU A 60 -16.88 0.07 3.02
N LYS A 61 -17.34 -1.02 2.41
CA LYS A 61 -18.01 -2.12 3.13
C LYS A 61 -17.06 -2.81 4.12
N TYR A 62 -15.81 -3.04 3.72
CA TYR A 62 -14.77 -3.63 4.57
C TYR A 62 -14.55 -2.80 5.84
N ILE A 63 -14.38 -1.48 5.69
CA ILE A 63 -14.19 -0.54 6.80
C ILE A 63 -15.42 -0.54 7.72
N LEU A 64 -16.63 -0.45 7.13
CA LEU A 64 -17.86 -0.45 7.92
C LEU A 64 -18.02 -1.75 8.73
N LEU A 65 -17.69 -2.89 8.15
CA LEU A 65 -17.72 -4.18 8.82
C LEU A 65 -16.70 -4.23 9.98
N ALA A 66 -15.48 -3.74 9.75
CA ALA A 66 -14.45 -3.66 10.78
C ALA A 66 -14.89 -2.77 11.96
N GLN A 67 -15.48 -1.61 11.67
CA GLN A 67 -16.02 -0.69 12.68
C GLN A 67 -17.16 -1.32 13.49
N GLN A 68 -18.09 -2.03 12.84
CA GLN A 68 -19.18 -2.73 13.52
C GLN A 68 -18.68 -3.84 14.45
N ASN A 69 -17.56 -4.45 14.12
CA ASN A 69 -16.93 -5.51 14.92
C ASN A 69 -15.90 -4.95 15.94
N GLU A 70 -15.69 -3.64 15.99
CA GLU A 70 -14.63 -3.00 16.78
C GLU A 70 -13.22 -3.55 16.45
N ASP A 71 -13.04 -4.03 15.21
CA ASP A 71 -11.81 -4.67 14.72
C ASP A 71 -10.85 -3.63 14.14
N LYS A 72 -9.94 -3.14 14.96
CA LYS A 72 -8.99 -2.09 14.58
C LYS A 72 -7.93 -2.58 13.59
N GLU A 73 -7.61 -3.88 13.59
CA GLU A 73 -6.69 -4.47 12.60
C GLU A 73 -7.28 -4.39 11.19
N HIS A 74 -8.53 -4.81 11.02
CA HIS A 74 -9.17 -4.71 9.72
C HIS A 74 -9.59 -3.27 9.36
N GLU A 75 -9.91 -2.43 10.34
CA GLU A 75 -10.25 -1.03 10.08
C GLU A 75 -9.07 -0.27 9.45
N HIS A 76 -7.85 -0.38 10.03
CA HIS A 76 -6.68 0.29 9.45
C HIS A 76 -6.33 -0.27 8.06
N ILE A 77 -6.42 -1.60 7.86
CA ILE A 77 -6.19 -2.23 6.54
C ILE A 77 -7.17 -1.67 5.51
N GLY A 78 -8.45 -1.59 5.85
CA GLY A 78 -9.48 -1.06 4.95
C GLY A 78 -9.23 0.40 4.56
N LEU A 79 -8.87 1.25 5.51
CA LEU A 79 -8.51 2.65 5.26
C LEU A 79 -7.29 2.75 4.34
N HIS A 80 -6.25 1.96 4.60
CA HIS A 80 -5.07 1.88 3.75
C HIS A 80 -5.44 1.53 2.31
N GLN A 81 -6.16 0.45 2.10
CA GLN A 81 -6.54 -0.01 0.76
C GLN A 81 -7.39 1.02 0.01
N LEU A 82 -8.34 1.67 0.70
CA LEU A 82 -9.16 2.72 0.11
C LEU A 82 -8.32 3.95 -0.27
N ALA A 83 -7.33 4.29 0.56
CA ALA A 83 -6.39 5.37 0.25
C ALA A 83 -5.57 5.07 -1.02
N MET A 84 -5.10 3.83 -1.19
CA MET A 84 -4.37 3.41 -2.39
C MET A 84 -5.22 3.53 -3.66
N ILE A 85 -6.51 3.19 -3.59
CA ILE A 85 -7.43 3.37 -4.71
C ILE A 85 -7.55 4.85 -5.11
N TYR A 86 -7.74 5.75 -4.15
CA TYR A 86 -7.79 7.20 -4.45
C TYR A 86 -6.45 7.73 -4.94
N ARG A 87 -5.33 7.25 -4.42
CA ARG A 87 -3.99 7.57 -4.91
C ARG A 87 -3.84 7.20 -6.39
N ASP A 88 -4.25 5.98 -6.78
CA ASP A 88 -4.16 5.48 -8.14
C ASP A 88 -5.10 6.22 -9.11
N GLN A 89 -6.21 6.76 -8.60
CA GLN A 89 -7.09 7.66 -9.34
C GLN A 89 -6.56 9.10 -9.45
N GLY A 90 -5.47 9.43 -8.73
CA GLY A 90 -4.91 10.78 -8.64
C GLY A 90 -5.67 11.73 -7.68
N ASP A 91 -6.62 11.22 -6.90
CA ASP A 91 -7.31 12.01 -5.85
C ASP A 91 -6.47 12.01 -4.56
N PHE A 92 -5.29 12.65 -4.65
CA PHE A 92 -4.31 12.67 -3.57
C PHE A 92 -4.84 13.32 -2.29
N HIS A 93 -5.81 14.23 -2.37
CA HIS A 93 -6.40 14.84 -1.17
C HIS A 93 -7.25 13.84 -0.38
N LYS A 94 -8.04 13.00 -1.05
CA LYS A 94 -8.79 11.96 -0.37
C LYS A 94 -7.88 10.86 0.15
N ALA A 95 -6.88 10.45 -0.64
CA ALA A 95 -5.88 9.48 -0.20
C ALA A 95 -5.21 9.95 1.09
N LEU A 96 -4.71 11.19 1.13
CA LEU A 96 -4.04 11.75 2.31
C LEU A 96 -4.93 11.73 3.54
N LYS A 97 -6.21 12.14 3.41
CA LYS A 97 -7.14 12.12 4.54
C LYS A 97 -7.33 10.71 5.12
N LEU A 98 -7.45 9.70 4.28
CA LEU A 98 -7.62 8.30 4.72
C LEU A 98 -6.36 7.77 5.41
N ILE A 99 -5.18 8.14 4.90
CA ILE A 99 -3.89 7.76 5.51
C ILE A 99 -3.72 8.44 6.89
N GLU A 100 -4.16 9.69 7.04
CA GLU A 100 -4.16 10.40 8.34
C GLU A 100 -5.20 9.81 9.31
N ASP A 101 -6.31 9.27 8.83
CA ASP A 101 -7.29 8.56 9.67
C ASP A 101 -6.75 7.17 10.05
N GLU A 102 -6.03 6.47 9.16
CA GLU A 102 -5.29 5.24 9.46
C GLU A 102 -4.20 5.47 10.53
N GLU A 103 -3.41 6.56 10.41
CA GLU A 103 -2.37 6.91 11.39
C GLU A 103 -2.91 6.98 12.81
N LYS A 104 -4.09 7.59 13.02
CA LYS A 104 -4.71 7.70 14.35
C LYS A 104 -4.99 6.32 14.96
N ILE A 105 -5.44 5.36 14.15
CA ILE A 105 -5.67 3.99 14.59
C ILE A 105 -4.34 3.33 14.95
N ILE A 106 -3.30 3.50 14.11
CA ILE A 106 -1.98 2.94 14.36
C ILE A 106 -1.38 3.51 15.66
N GLU A 107 -1.46 4.82 15.87
CA GLU A 107 -0.94 5.47 17.08
C GLU A 107 -1.69 5.07 18.36
N GLU A 108 -2.99 4.83 18.27
CA GLU A 108 -3.79 4.45 19.43
C GLU A 108 -3.67 2.96 19.76
N HIS A 109 -3.70 2.07 18.75
CA HIS A 109 -3.85 0.64 18.94
C HIS A 109 -2.59 -0.18 18.61
N PHE A 110 -1.69 0.34 17.75
CA PHE A 110 -0.51 -0.38 17.24
C PHE A 110 0.79 0.41 17.45
N ARG A 111 0.87 1.14 18.55
CA ARG A 111 1.97 2.08 18.85
C ARG A 111 3.38 1.49 18.74
N ASN A 112 3.53 0.19 18.99
CA ASN A 112 4.83 -0.49 18.95
C ASN A 112 5.07 -1.25 17.64
N ASP A 113 4.18 -1.14 16.67
CA ASP A 113 4.33 -1.79 15.36
C ASP A 113 5.04 -0.84 14.39
N ASN A 114 6.36 -0.97 14.33
CA ASN A 114 7.19 -0.13 13.48
C ASN A 114 6.92 -0.38 11.99
N LEU A 115 6.48 -1.58 11.58
CA LEU A 115 6.16 -1.85 10.19
C LEU A 115 4.91 -1.09 9.73
N LYS A 116 3.82 -1.14 10.53
CA LYS A 116 2.60 -0.37 10.22
C LYS A 116 2.89 1.13 10.13
N LYS A 117 3.69 1.66 11.07
CA LYS A 117 4.11 3.06 11.05
C LYS A 117 4.95 3.40 9.82
N ALA A 118 5.91 2.55 9.46
CA ALA A 118 6.77 2.76 8.31
C ALA A 118 5.94 2.81 7.01
N ILE A 119 5.01 1.89 6.83
CA ILE A 119 4.12 1.83 5.66
C ILE A 119 3.24 3.09 5.60
N ASN A 120 2.59 3.45 6.71
CA ASN A 120 1.74 4.65 6.75
C ASN A 120 2.55 5.92 6.45
N ASN A 121 3.72 6.08 7.06
CA ASN A 121 4.59 7.24 6.81
C ASN A 121 5.12 7.27 5.37
N TYR A 122 5.39 6.11 4.76
CA TYR A 122 5.72 6.03 3.33
C TYR A 122 4.61 6.64 2.48
N GLU A 123 3.38 6.20 2.68
CA GLU A 123 2.23 6.70 1.91
C GLU A 123 1.96 8.19 2.19
N GLN A 124 2.12 8.65 3.43
CA GLN A 124 2.05 10.07 3.78
C GLN A 124 3.11 10.89 3.02
N GLY A 125 4.33 10.40 2.97
CA GLY A 125 5.43 11.00 2.22
C GLY A 125 5.16 11.03 0.72
N TYR A 126 4.75 9.89 0.17
CA TYR A 126 4.48 9.74 -1.26
C TYR A 126 3.32 10.64 -1.74
N VAL A 127 2.21 10.66 -1.03
CA VAL A 127 1.06 11.50 -1.40
C VAL A 127 1.39 12.98 -1.30
N ARG A 128 2.13 13.42 -0.28
CA ARG A 128 2.62 14.81 -0.16
C ARG A 128 3.60 15.17 -1.28
N PHE A 129 4.46 14.24 -1.68
CA PHE A 129 5.31 14.40 -2.86
C PHE A 129 4.49 14.66 -4.13
N LYS A 130 3.44 13.85 -4.37
CA LYS A 130 2.53 14.05 -5.53
C LYS A 130 1.75 15.37 -5.46
N LEU A 131 1.48 15.87 -4.26
CA LEU A 131 0.90 17.21 -4.02
C LEU A 131 1.93 18.35 -4.11
N ASN A 132 3.20 18.04 -4.44
CA ASN A 132 4.32 18.98 -4.53
C ASN A 132 4.64 19.67 -3.19
N ASN A 133 4.30 19.04 -2.06
CA ASN A 133 4.70 19.48 -0.72
C ASN A 133 5.98 18.75 -0.31
N LEU A 134 7.12 19.19 -0.87
CA LEU A 134 8.39 18.48 -0.79
C LEU A 134 8.98 18.43 0.62
N ASP A 135 8.78 19.47 1.42
CA ASP A 135 9.33 19.55 2.79
C ASP A 135 8.67 18.50 3.70
N GLU A 136 7.32 18.42 3.69
CA GLU A 136 6.60 17.41 4.45
C GLU A 136 6.81 16.00 3.86
N ALA A 137 6.87 15.86 2.53
CA ALA A 137 7.18 14.60 1.89
C ALA A 137 8.52 14.03 2.39
N LEU A 138 9.56 14.88 2.46
CA LEU A 138 10.88 14.50 2.97
C LEU A 138 10.81 14.10 4.45
N LEU A 139 10.04 14.84 5.27
CA LEU A 139 9.86 14.52 6.69
C LEU A 139 9.27 13.12 6.86
N PHE A 140 8.11 12.85 6.23
CA PHE A 140 7.41 11.58 6.37
C PHE A 140 8.19 10.41 5.77
N MET A 141 8.89 10.63 4.64
CA MET A 141 9.72 9.58 4.04
C MET A 141 10.94 9.22 4.90
N ASN A 142 11.53 10.19 5.62
CA ASN A 142 12.59 9.90 6.59
C ASN A 142 12.04 9.15 7.81
N LEU A 143 10.84 9.49 8.32
CA LEU A 143 10.18 8.72 9.38
C LEU A 143 9.90 7.29 8.96
N SER A 144 9.44 7.10 7.71
CA SER A 144 9.26 5.78 7.14
C SER A 144 10.55 4.97 7.12
N LEU A 145 11.64 5.57 6.66
CA LEU A 145 12.94 4.91 6.64
C LEU A 145 13.44 4.56 8.05
N GLU A 146 13.35 5.49 8.99
CA GLU A 146 13.75 5.24 10.37
C GLU A 146 13.03 4.04 10.97
N GLN A 147 11.71 3.98 10.80
CA GLN A 147 10.88 2.91 11.33
C GLN A 147 11.05 1.59 10.60
N SER A 148 11.23 1.61 9.27
CA SER A 148 11.47 0.38 8.51
C SER A 148 12.81 -0.26 8.85
N LEU A 149 13.84 0.53 9.19
CA LEU A 149 15.15 0.04 9.64
C LEU A 149 15.09 -0.68 11.01
N GLU A 150 14.04 -0.45 11.81
CA GLU A 150 13.77 -1.18 13.05
C GLU A 150 13.00 -2.49 12.82
N THR A 151 12.80 -2.89 11.57
CA THR A 151 12.11 -4.13 11.16
C THR A 151 13.00 -4.97 10.26
N ASP A 152 12.62 -6.24 10.08
CA ASP A 152 13.27 -7.13 9.11
C ASP A 152 12.65 -7.03 7.69
N ASP A 153 11.73 -6.08 7.46
CA ASP A 153 11.06 -5.91 6.18
C ASP A 153 11.94 -5.13 5.18
N VAL A 154 12.67 -5.88 4.36
CA VAL A 154 13.60 -5.32 3.37
C VAL A 154 12.87 -4.53 2.28
N ILE A 155 11.63 -4.91 1.93
CA ILE A 155 10.84 -4.22 0.89
C ILE A 155 10.44 -2.84 1.38
N SER A 156 9.96 -2.71 2.62
CA SER A 156 9.62 -1.42 3.22
C SER A 156 10.83 -0.47 3.28
N GLN A 157 12.01 -1.01 3.64
CA GLN A 157 13.26 -0.24 3.63
C GLN A 157 13.61 0.24 2.21
N ALA A 158 13.53 -0.66 1.21
CA ALA A 158 13.83 -0.35 -0.18
C ALA A 158 12.88 0.73 -0.73
N CYS A 159 11.57 0.61 -0.45
CA CYS A 159 10.57 1.60 -0.84
C CYS A 159 10.87 2.99 -0.23
N SER A 160 11.23 3.05 1.06
CA SER A 160 11.57 4.31 1.73
C SER A 160 12.81 4.97 1.10
N TYR A 161 13.84 4.19 0.77
CA TYR A 161 15.00 4.68 0.04
C TYR A 161 14.64 5.15 -1.37
N ARG A 162 13.78 4.43 -2.11
CA ARG A 162 13.29 4.87 -3.42
C ARG A 162 12.56 6.20 -3.32
N GLY A 163 11.62 6.32 -2.39
CA GLY A 163 10.86 7.56 -2.17
C GLY A 163 11.75 8.75 -1.85
N LEU A 164 12.78 8.58 -1.01
CA LEU A 164 13.78 9.62 -0.76
C LEU A 164 14.54 9.99 -2.04
N GLY A 165 14.93 9.01 -2.84
CA GLY A 165 15.57 9.21 -4.14
C GLY A 165 14.73 10.09 -5.08
N GLU A 166 13.44 9.81 -5.18
CA GLU A 166 12.49 10.59 -5.98
C GLU A 166 12.34 12.03 -5.47
N ILE A 167 12.23 12.22 -4.15
CA ILE A 167 12.09 13.55 -3.56
C ILE A 167 13.37 14.37 -3.78
N TYR A 168 14.56 13.79 -3.57
CA TYR A 168 15.82 14.49 -3.81
C TYR A 168 16.04 14.81 -5.30
N LEU A 169 15.58 13.94 -6.21
CA LEU A 169 15.59 14.23 -7.64
C LEU A 169 14.73 15.47 -7.96
N ALA A 170 13.52 15.56 -7.38
CA ALA A 170 12.66 16.74 -7.54
C ALA A 170 13.27 18.01 -6.93
N LEU A 171 14.01 17.89 -5.84
CA LEU A 171 14.78 18.96 -5.21
C LEU A 171 16.06 19.32 -6.00
N LYS A 172 16.39 18.60 -7.08
CA LYS A 172 17.58 18.75 -7.92
C LYS A 172 18.89 18.44 -7.18
N ASP A 173 18.83 17.69 -6.09
CA ASP A 173 19.98 17.12 -5.42
C ASP A 173 20.27 15.74 -6.00
N THR A 174 20.95 15.74 -7.14
CA THR A 174 21.26 14.50 -7.89
C THR A 174 22.21 13.58 -7.10
N GLU A 175 23.08 14.12 -6.26
CA GLU A 175 24.00 13.32 -5.46
C GLU A 175 23.24 12.50 -4.42
N LEU A 176 22.38 13.12 -3.62
CA LEU A 176 21.56 12.44 -2.64
C LEU A 176 20.54 11.49 -3.32
N SER A 177 19.93 11.92 -4.41
CA SER A 177 19.03 11.07 -5.20
C SER A 177 19.70 9.76 -5.60
N ASN A 178 20.85 9.83 -6.27
CA ASN A 178 21.59 8.65 -6.72
C ASN A 178 22.03 7.74 -5.58
N ARG A 179 22.42 8.32 -4.44
CA ARG A 179 22.77 7.56 -3.24
C ARG A 179 21.61 6.74 -2.71
N HIS A 180 20.43 7.34 -2.64
CA HIS A 180 19.23 6.68 -2.15
C HIS A 180 18.71 5.63 -3.14
N PHE A 181 18.67 5.94 -4.44
CA PHE A 181 18.32 4.97 -5.49
C PHE A 181 19.23 3.74 -5.49
N LYS A 182 20.55 3.96 -5.39
CA LYS A 182 21.50 2.85 -5.29
C LYS A 182 21.19 1.93 -4.12
N ARG A 183 20.88 2.50 -2.95
CA ARG A 183 20.55 1.70 -1.78
C ARG A 183 19.23 0.93 -1.93
N ALA A 184 18.22 1.55 -2.55
CA ALA A 184 16.97 0.89 -2.86
C ALA A 184 17.17 -0.30 -3.81
N ILE A 185 17.95 -0.13 -4.88
CA ILE A 185 18.29 -1.20 -5.83
C ILE A 185 18.96 -2.38 -5.12
N GLU A 186 20.01 -2.12 -4.31
CA GLU A 186 20.71 -3.17 -3.56
C GLU A 186 19.75 -3.99 -2.68
N LEU A 187 18.77 -3.34 -2.05
CA LEU A 187 17.78 -4.00 -1.19
C LEU A 187 16.76 -4.79 -2.01
N PHE A 188 16.19 -4.21 -3.06
CA PHE A 188 15.25 -4.91 -3.95
C PHE A 188 15.89 -6.15 -4.59
N GLU A 189 17.14 -6.03 -5.10
CA GLU A 189 17.88 -7.17 -5.65
C GLU A 189 18.09 -8.28 -4.62
N SER A 190 18.35 -7.92 -3.36
CA SER A 190 18.62 -8.89 -2.29
C SER A 190 17.42 -9.82 -1.98
N VAL A 191 16.21 -9.37 -2.31
CA VAL A 191 14.95 -10.13 -2.11
C VAL A 191 14.31 -10.58 -3.43
N GLY A 192 14.95 -10.31 -4.57
CA GLY A 192 14.46 -10.70 -5.90
C GLY A 192 13.31 -9.84 -6.43
N GLU A 193 13.12 -8.63 -5.91
CA GLU A 193 12.07 -7.69 -6.33
C GLU A 193 12.56 -6.81 -7.49
N PHE A 194 12.56 -7.39 -8.69
CA PHE A 194 13.12 -6.73 -9.88
C PHE A 194 12.22 -5.65 -10.49
N GLU A 195 10.92 -5.64 -10.19
CA GLU A 195 10.04 -4.58 -10.68
C GLU A 195 10.39 -3.23 -9.99
N GLY A 196 10.66 -3.25 -8.68
CA GLY A 196 11.15 -2.06 -7.97
C GLY A 196 12.48 -1.54 -8.50
N VAL A 197 13.38 -2.42 -8.95
CA VAL A 197 14.64 -2.01 -9.61
C VAL A 197 14.36 -1.31 -10.93
N LYS A 198 13.50 -1.90 -11.77
CA LYS A 198 13.13 -1.34 -13.07
C LYS A 198 12.46 0.04 -12.94
N GLU A 199 11.55 0.20 -11.97
CA GLU A 199 10.93 1.50 -11.69
C GLU A 199 11.98 2.59 -11.39
N ILE A 200 13.05 2.26 -10.64
CA ILE A 200 14.13 3.20 -10.36
C ILE A 200 14.95 3.50 -11.62
N GLU A 201 15.26 2.49 -12.45
CA GLU A 201 16.00 2.68 -13.70
C GLU A 201 15.25 3.59 -14.69
N GLU A 202 13.91 3.55 -14.68
CA GLU A 202 13.08 4.44 -15.51
C GLU A 202 13.05 5.89 -14.98
N LEU A 203 13.31 6.11 -13.69
CA LEU A 203 13.35 7.41 -13.03
C LEU A 203 14.74 8.05 -13.03
N ALA A 204 15.80 7.22 -13.00
CA ALA A 204 17.16 7.69 -12.92
C ALA A 204 17.57 8.39 -14.23
N PRO A 205 18.19 9.61 -14.16
CA PRO A 205 18.59 10.37 -15.32
C PRO A 205 19.78 9.75 -16.09
#